data_5301ad607bed8fa53ee810177151be78
#
_entry.id   5301ad607bed8fa53ee810177151be78
#
_cell.length_a   1.000
_cell.length_b   1.000
_cell.length_c   1.000
_cell.angle_alpha   90.00
_cell.angle_beta   90.00
_cell.angle_gamma   90.00
#
_symmetry.space_group_name_H-M   'P 1'
#
loop_
_entity.id
_entity.type
_entity.pdbx_description
1 polymer ?
#
loop_
_entity_poly.entity_id
_entity_poly.type
_entity_poly.pdbx_seq_one_letter_code
_entity_poly.pdbx_strand_id
1 'polypeptide(L)'
;MHRHRTPLRGVKATPRPKADDPNYAAINYEYAGRTGRVHEVVEIGGRSLAKIGFDDRKIVYYFLDDVELDHSGTRRTFHDAEGQI
;
A
#
# COMPACT_ATOMS: atom_id res chain seq x y z
N MET A 1 -7.42 -19.55 8.70
CA MET A 1 -7.39 -19.05 8.54
C MET A 1 -7.30 -18.27 8.43
N HIS A 2 -7.30 -17.74 8.07
CA HIS A 2 -7.11 -16.87 7.87
C HIS A 2 -7.35 -16.09 7.48
N ARG A 3 -7.56 -15.57 7.46
CA ARG A 3 -7.77 -14.84 7.17
C ARG A 3 -7.30 -13.99 6.66
N HIS A 4 -7.49 -13.55 5.97
CA HIS A 4 -6.89 -12.62 5.57
C HIS A 4 -7.46 -11.51 5.27
N ARG A 5 -7.88 -10.80 5.76
CA ARG A 5 -8.34 -9.73 5.49
C ARG A 5 -7.34 -8.83 5.35
N THR A 6 -7.32 -7.94 4.54
CA THR A 6 -6.37 -6.89 4.35
C THR A 6 -6.91 -5.63 4.98
N PRO A 7 -6.56 -5.36 6.20
CA PRO A 7 -7.09 -4.14 6.83
C PRO A 7 -6.63 -2.86 6.17
N LEU A 8 -5.59 -2.93 5.34
CA LEU A 8 -5.12 -1.75 4.63
C LEU A 8 -5.80 -1.53 3.29
N ARG A 9 -6.69 -2.42 2.87
CA ARG A 9 -7.33 -2.29 1.57
C ARG A 9 -8.05 -0.97 1.44
N GLY A 10 -7.81 -0.28 0.35
CA GLY A 10 -8.40 1.04 0.08
C GLY A 10 -7.66 2.21 0.67
N VAL A 11 -6.65 1.96 1.48
CA VAL A 11 -5.86 3.03 2.08
C VAL A 11 -4.99 3.67 1.00
N LYS A 12 -4.89 4.98 0.99
CA LYS A 12 -4.03 5.67 0.04
C LYS A 12 -2.58 5.31 0.31
N ALA A 13 -1.84 5.06 -0.72
CA ALA A 13 -0.48 4.58 -0.62
C ALA A 13 0.40 5.21 -1.68
N THR A 14 1.58 5.66 -1.28
CA THR A 14 2.54 6.27 -2.19
C THR A 14 3.83 5.47 -2.07
N PRO A 15 4.23 4.76 -3.13
CA PRO A 15 5.45 3.97 -3.06
C PRO A 15 6.70 4.83 -3.09
N ARG A 16 7.67 4.44 -2.28
CA ARG A 16 8.96 5.10 -2.22
C ARG A 16 10.04 4.03 -2.24
N PRO A 17 10.21 3.34 -3.36
CA PRO A 17 11.18 2.25 -3.42
C PRO A 17 12.59 2.77 -3.27
N LYS A 18 13.45 1.99 -2.62
CA LYS A 18 14.83 2.35 -2.46
C LYS A 18 15.53 2.32 -3.81
N ALA A 19 16.42 3.25 -4.05
CA ALA A 19 17.15 3.31 -5.30
C ALA A 19 17.96 2.04 -5.49
N ASP A 20 18.00 1.56 -6.71
CA ASP A 20 18.84 0.42 -7.11
C ASP A 20 18.54 -0.88 -6.32
N ASP A 21 17.32 -1.04 -5.88
CA ASP A 21 16.94 -2.28 -5.20
C ASP A 21 16.79 -3.38 -6.27
N PRO A 22 17.56 -4.46 -6.21
CA PRO A 22 17.51 -5.50 -7.23
C PRO A 22 16.20 -6.28 -7.23
N ASN A 23 15.37 -6.12 -6.21
CA ASN A 23 14.08 -6.79 -6.18
C ASN A 23 13.02 -6.04 -6.95
N TYR A 24 13.33 -4.86 -7.49
CA TYR A 24 12.35 -4.07 -8.23
C TYR A 24 12.71 -4.01 -9.70
N ALA A 25 11.70 -3.87 -10.52
CA ALA A 25 11.85 -3.70 -11.96
C ALA A 25 11.61 -2.24 -12.33
N ALA A 26 11.78 -1.92 -13.58
CA ALA A 26 11.61 -0.54 -14.06
C ALA A 26 10.23 0.02 -13.72
N ILE A 27 9.19 -0.79 -13.80
CA ILE A 27 7.83 -0.31 -13.53
C ILE A 27 7.68 0.16 -12.09
N ASN A 28 8.41 -0.44 -11.15
CA ASN A 28 8.32 -0.01 -9.77
C ASN A 28 8.84 1.40 -9.59
N TYR A 29 9.84 1.78 -10.37
CA TYR A 29 10.39 3.14 -10.28
C TYR A 29 9.55 4.12 -11.11
N GLU A 30 8.90 3.65 -12.15
CA GLU A 30 8.05 4.48 -12.96
C GLU A 30 6.86 5.02 -12.16
N TYR A 31 6.33 4.22 -11.25
CA TYR A 31 5.18 4.61 -10.43
C TYR A 31 5.59 5.16 -9.07
N ALA A 32 6.87 5.25 -8.78
CA ALA A 32 7.36 5.78 -7.51
C ALA A 32 6.88 7.20 -7.31
N GLY A 33 6.41 7.53 -6.12
CA GLY A 33 5.93 8.86 -5.81
C GLY A 33 4.50 9.14 -6.23
N ARG A 34 3.88 8.23 -6.96
CA ARG A 34 2.48 8.42 -7.37
C ARG A 34 1.59 7.82 -6.30
N THR A 35 0.46 8.40 -6.04
CA THR A 35 -0.45 7.92 -5.01
C THR A 35 -1.50 7.01 -5.63
N GLY A 36 -1.61 5.83 -5.10
CA GLY A 36 -2.65 4.88 -5.46
C GLY A 36 -3.35 4.42 -4.20
N ARG A 37 -3.95 3.24 -4.25
CA ARG A 37 -4.62 2.67 -3.10
C ARG A 37 -4.19 1.24 -2.94
N VAL A 38 -4.08 0.79 -1.70
CA VAL A 38 -3.74 -0.60 -1.43
C VAL A 38 -4.88 -1.48 -1.93
N HIS A 39 -4.55 -2.44 -2.77
CA HIS A 39 -5.50 -3.40 -3.28
C HIS A 39 -5.49 -4.62 -2.38
N GLU A 40 -4.31 -5.03 -1.98
CA GLU A 40 -4.14 -6.22 -1.18
C GLU A 40 -2.73 -6.23 -0.60
N VAL A 41 -2.55 -6.87 0.54
CA VAL A 41 -1.21 -7.13 1.08
C VAL A 41 -1.06 -8.64 1.17
N VAL A 42 0.05 -9.15 0.66
CA VAL A 42 0.35 -10.58 0.68
C VAL A 42 1.67 -10.82 1.37
N GLU A 43 1.82 -11.99 1.96
CA GLU A 43 3.05 -12.38 2.61
C GLU A 43 3.76 -13.37 1.73
N ILE A 44 4.99 -13.11 1.36
CA ILE A 44 5.79 -14.00 0.54
C ILE A 44 7.19 -14.04 1.11
N GLY A 45 7.65 -15.23 1.46
CA GLY A 45 9.01 -15.39 1.96
C GLY A 45 9.32 -14.60 3.22
N GLY A 46 8.32 -14.43 4.07
CA GLY A 46 8.51 -13.67 5.30
C GLY A 46 8.46 -12.17 5.12
N ARG A 47 8.13 -11.68 3.93
CA ARG A 47 8.02 -10.26 3.70
C ARG A 47 6.62 -9.92 3.24
N SER A 48 6.16 -8.73 3.58
CA SER A 48 4.85 -8.25 3.17
C SER A 48 5.00 -7.42 1.91
N LEU A 49 4.17 -7.74 0.91
CA LEU A 49 4.14 -6.99 -0.33
C LEU A 49 2.77 -6.35 -0.48
N ALA A 50 2.76 -5.08 -0.82
CA ALA A 50 1.53 -4.34 -1.07
C ALA A 50 1.29 -4.26 -2.55
N LYS A 51 0.07 -4.62 -2.96
CA LYS A 51 -0.36 -4.47 -4.34
C LYS A 51 -1.06 -3.12 -4.40
N ILE A 52 -0.48 -2.16 -5.11
CA ILE A 52 -1.01 -0.80 -5.18
C ILE A 52 -1.70 -0.61 -6.52
N GLY A 53 -2.97 -0.25 -6.48
CA GLY A 53 -3.71 0.05 -7.69
C GLY A 53 -3.69 1.54 -7.97
N PHE A 54 -3.37 1.90 -9.20
CA PHE A 54 -3.30 3.30 -9.62
C PHE A 54 -4.49 3.63 -10.52
N ASP A 55 -4.72 4.91 -10.77
CA ASP A 55 -5.89 5.35 -11.52
C ASP A 55 -5.89 4.91 -12.98
N ASP A 56 -4.74 4.52 -13.52
CA ASP A 56 -4.66 3.97 -14.87
C ASP A 56 -4.92 2.47 -14.88
N ARG A 57 -5.40 1.94 -13.75
CA ARG A 57 -5.73 0.53 -13.59
C ARG A 57 -4.54 -0.40 -13.54
N LYS A 58 -3.34 0.13 -13.43
CA LYS A 58 -2.17 -0.70 -13.21
C LYS A 58 -2.09 -1.08 -11.76
N ILE A 59 -1.67 -2.30 -11.48
CA ILE A 59 -1.42 -2.76 -10.13
C ILE A 59 0.06 -3.10 -10.07
N VAL A 60 0.77 -2.45 -9.17
CA VAL A 60 2.21 -2.60 -9.06
C VAL A 60 2.53 -3.04 -7.63
N TYR A 61 3.45 -3.96 -7.48
CA TYR A 61 3.81 -4.52 -6.20
C TYR A 61 5.00 -3.79 -5.60
N TYR A 62 4.95 -3.58 -4.29
CA TYR A 62 6.07 -2.99 -3.56
C TYR A 62 6.17 -3.67 -2.22
N PHE A 63 7.37 -3.73 -1.65
CA PHE A 63 7.47 -4.16 -0.27
C PHE A 63 6.71 -3.15 0.59
N LEU A 64 5.98 -3.63 1.56
CA LEU A 64 5.16 -2.76 2.40
C LEU A 64 6.01 -1.70 3.10
N ASP A 65 7.26 -2.03 3.45
CA ASP A 65 8.15 -1.09 4.09
C ASP A 65 8.52 0.10 3.20
N ASP A 66 8.32 -0.02 1.91
CA ASP A 66 8.67 1.05 0.96
C ASP A 66 7.46 1.86 0.54
N VAL A 67 6.37 1.75 1.27
CA VAL A 67 5.12 2.44 0.92
C VAL A 67 4.71 3.35 2.06
N GLU A 68 4.40 4.60 1.73
CA GLU A 68 3.84 5.54 2.70
C GLU A 68 2.33 5.39 2.68
N LEU A 69 1.75 5.13 3.82
CA LEU A 69 0.31 4.94 3.93
C LEU A 69 -0.35 6.18 4.52
N ASP A 70 -1.46 6.58 3.94
CA ASP A 70 -2.21 7.72 4.41
C ASP A 70 -3.57 7.22 4.86
N HIS A 71 -3.76 7.14 6.14
CA HIS A 71 -4.99 6.63 6.72
C HIS A 71 -6.06 7.70 6.90
N SER A 72 -5.74 8.95 6.64
CA SER A 72 -6.65 10.05 6.98
C SER A 72 -8.01 9.91 6.33
N GLY A 73 -8.05 9.42 5.13
CA GLY A 73 -9.32 9.23 4.45
C GLY A 73 -10.12 8.05 4.95
N THR A 74 -9.53 7.14 5.66
CA THR A 74 -10.19 6.00 6.10
C THR A 74 -10.61 6.13 7.49
N ARG A 75 -9.96 6.88 8.27
CA ARG A 75 -10.30 6.95 9.49
C ARG A 75 -11.24 7.76 9.88
N ARG A 76 -11.83 8.42 9.21
CA ARG A 76 -12.72 9.25 9.56
C ARG A 76 -13.81 8.60 9.97
N THR A 77 -13.97 7.61 9.93
CA THR A 77 -15.11 7.08 10.27
C THR A 77 -15.05 6.81 11.66
N PHE A 78 -14.69 6.82 12.39
CA PHE A 78 -14.74 6.58 13.64
C PHE A 78 -14.44 7.43 14.47
N HIS A 79 -14.15 7.92 14.24
CA HIS A 79 -13.94 8.63 15.06
C HIS A 79 -14.14 8.98 15.62
N ASP A 80 -14.07 9.10 15.26
CA ASP A 80 -14.14 9.60 15.83
C ASP A 80 -14.42 9.38 16.66
N ALA A 81 -14.35 9.09 16.59
CA ALA A 81 -14.57 9.02 17.44
C ALA A 81 -14.22 8.82 18.27
N GLU A 82 -13.72 8.65 18.18
CA GLU A 82 -13.36 8.72 19.03
C GLU A 82 -13.10 9.16 19.52
N GLY A 83 -13.02 9.23 19.21
CA GLY A 83 -12.84 9.88 19.58
C GLY A 83 -13.11 10.05 19.86
N GLN A 84 -13.11 9.99 19.63
CA GLN A 84 -13.37 10.15 19.86
C GLN A 84 -13.60 10.14 20.17
N ILE A 85 -13.57 10.00 19.99
CA ILE A 85 -13.71 10.04 20.35
C ILE A 85 -13.75 10.12 20.73
#